data_6569aa901a6274bda0f4e69184b1d4ed
#
_entry.id   6569aa901a6274bda0f4e69184b1d4ed
#
_cell.length_a   1.000
_cell.length_b   1.000
_cell.length_c   1.000
_cell.angle_alpha   90.00
_cell.angle_beta   90.00
_cell.angle_gamma   90.00
#
_symmetry.space_group_name_H-M   'P 1'
#
loop_
_entity.id
_entity.type
_entity.pdbx_description
1 polymer ?
#
loop_
_entity_poly.entity_id
_entity_poly.type
_entity_poly.pdbx_seq_one_letter_code
_entity_poly.pdbx_strand_id
1 'polypeptide(L)'
;MFEKVLPDSNNKELSDWLLGKQNSQPELISTLKDIGITGFRDGTEKGKNITLQEIDPFTFLAYLNKFHSNEKRVEILQDLRHKLHFRCPEPTDVSGIPTTHPMKVHLFPWKTIRGNNDINVLWELFGQVKEGKVDERLFQTALNIKSVGKGKLSIVLFYANPEKYVPLDSNTSSYLRSKKLGYTYDSFASYNGLSEKIVKTLGKRPWEISYEAYNYTPESDSSSIGSIRTLFEKLEDELEDDMDYHIFYRGQSDKSFGLVPSIYREELLIKNEDKIFKDIIAQCPADFKGYTSTFEKLVKMQHYSLPTRLLDITTNPLVALYFACENEDVDGKLFRFEVKTSDIKYFDSDAVSVVSNIAKRPIDFSIESLRDLECEDFNDEPDIAYLLHEIKYEKPHFQNVIDSKDIERVFCVKPMFDNPRIIRQSGAFFLYGINGNKSKPAQLNFRYKVYIINKAQKQKIRKQLEALGIDKSTLFPEVEHVAEHIKDKYHLPK
;
A
#
# COMPACT_ATOMS: atom_id res chain seq x y z
N MET A 1 -19.80 6.65 15.39
CA MET A 1 -18.88 5.55 15.06
C MET A 1 -17.80 5.45 16.11
N PHE A 2 -16.98 6.47 16.37
CA PHE A 2 -16.08 6.49 17.52
C PHE A 2 -16.82 6.37 18.88
N GLU A 3 -18.04 6.88 18.99
CA GLU A 3 -18.90 6.61 20.14
C GLU A 3 -19.21 5.13 20.35
N LYS A 4 -19.13 4.31 19.29
CA LYS A 4 -19.27 2.85 19.37
C LYS A 4 -17.95 2.11 19.56
N VAL A 5 -16.80 2.74 19.26
CA VAL A 5 -15.47 2.13 19.32
C VAL A 5 -14.69 2.58 20.55
N LEU A 6 -14.75 3.86 20.86
CA LEU A 6 -14.15 4.51 22.02
C LEU A 6 -15.07 5.65 22.50
N PRO A 7 -16.23 5.37 23.09
CA PRO A 7 -17.00 6.42 23.76
C PRO A 7 -16.12 7.13 24.79
N ASP A 8 -16.43 8.38 25.14
CA ASP A 8 -15.64 9.20 26.08
C ASP A 8 -15.22 8.43 27.35
N SER A 9 -16.08 7.51 27.82
CA SER A 9 -15.78 6.63 28.93
C SER A 9 -14.63 5.64 28.66
N ASN A 10 -14.48 5.12 27.43
CA ASN A 10 -13.47 4.11 27.08
C ASN A 10 -12.07 4.66 26.99
N ASN A 11 -11.95 5.82 26.34
CA ASN A 11 -10.67 6.49 26.21
C ASN A 11 -10.17 6.99 27.58
N LYS A 12 -11.09 7.32 28.47
CA LYS A 12 -10.77 7.70 29.83
C LYS A 12 -10.33 6.50 30.67
N GLU A 13 -11.10 5.39 30.68
CA GLU A 13 -10.76 4.17 31.43
C GLU A 13 -9.40 3.59 31.00
N LEU A 14 -9.15 3.44 29.69
CA LEU A 14 -7.88 2.94 29.16
C LEU A 14 -6.71 3.88 29.50
N SER A 15 -6.91 5.18 29.35
CA SER A 15 -5.86 6.14 29.62
C SER A 15 -5.52 6.26 31.10
N ASP A 16 -6.53 6.22 31.98
CA ASP A 16 -6.33 6.24 33.43
C ASP A 16 -5.63 4.94 33.88
N TRP A 17 -6.01 3.80 33.31
CA TRP A 17 -5.32 2.54 33.55
C TRP A 17 -3.86 2.59 33.10
N LEU A 18 -3.58 3.11 31.88
CA LEU A 18 -2.22 3.28 31.37
C LEU A 18 -1.37 4.14 32.29
N LEU A 19 -1.85 5.31 32.71
CA LEU A 19 -1.10 6.21 33.60
C LEU A 19 -0.72 5.54 34.92
N GLY A 20 -1.57 4.65 35.44
CA GLY A 20 -1.28 3.86 36.64
C GLY A 20 -0.18 2.80 36.48
N LYS A 21 0.33 2.56 35.25
CA LYS A 21 1.29 1.48 34.94
C LYS A 21 2.73 1.97 34.70
N GLN A 22 3.04 3.23 34.89
CA GLN A 22 4.39 3.77 34.64
C GLN A 22 5.49 2.99 35.39
N ASN A 23 5.21 2.57 36.63
CA ASN A 23 6.14 1.79 37.45
C ASN A 23 5.98 0.28 37.28
N SER A 24 5.08 -0.19 36.39
CA SER A 24 4.75 -1.61 36.17
C SER A 24 4.71 -1.93 34.67
N GLN A 25 5.64 -1.37 33.88
CA GLN A 25 5.66 -1.52 32.42
C GLN A 25 5.68 -2.98 31.92
N PRO A 26 6.33 -3.96 32.57
CA PRO A 26 6.22 -5.37 32.20
C PRO A 26 4.78 -5.92 32.21
N GLU A 27 3.90 -5.34 33.04
CA GLU A 27 2.47 -5.71 33.06
C GLU A 27 1.74 -5.26 31.78
N LEU A 28 2.11 -4.11 31.20
CA LEU A 28 1.60 -3.67 29.90
C LEU A 28 1.94 -4.68 28.80
N ILE A 29 3.19 -5.14 28.79
CA ILE A 29 3.68 -6.12 27.80
C ILE A 29 2.98 -7.47 28.01
N SER A 30 2.79 -7.90 29.27
CA SER A 30 2.01 -9.12 29.57
C SER A 30 0.57 -8.98 29.09
N THR A 31 -0.07 -7.84 29.35
CA THR A 31 -1.45 -7.57 28.89
C THR A 31 -1.58 -7.69 27.38
N LEU A 32 -0.64 -7.14 26.61
CA LEU A 32 -0.62 -7.26 25.16
C LEU A 32 -0.43 -8.70 24.68
N LYS A 33 0.42 -9.49 25.37
CA LYS A 33 0.62 -10.92 25.05
C LYS A 33 -0.66 -11.72 25.28
N ASP A 34 -1.33 -11.46 26.40
CA ASP A 34 -2.51 -12.21 26.81
C ASP A 34 -3.73 -11.98 25.90
N ILE A 35 -3.74 -10.89 25.12
CA ILE A 35 -4.74 -10.61 24.07
C ILE A 35 -4.24 -10.98 22.67
N GLY A 36 -3.25 -11.88 22.57
CA GLY A 36 -2.78 -12.43 21.30
C GLY A 36 -1.84 -11.55 20.49
N ILE A 37 -1.31 -10.46 21.06
CA ILE A 37 -0.32 -9.63 20.37
C ILE A 37 1.08 -10.22 20.54
N THR A 38 1.85 -10.26 19.44
CA THR A 38 3.21 -10.80 19.37
C THR A 38 4.21 -9.75 18.88
N GLY A 39 5.50 -10.12 18.79
CA GLY A 39 6.53 -9.26 18.18
C GLY A 39 7.18 -8.28 19.16
N PHE A 40 7.36 -8.67 20.42
CA PHE A 40 8.00 -7.87 21.48
C PHE A 40 9.53 -7.95 21.43
N ARG A 41 10.12 -7.45 20.33
CA ARG A 41 11.56 -7.44 20.12
C ARG A 41 12.10 -6.02 20.32
N ASP A 42 13.18 -5.89 21.09
CA ASP A 42 13.86 -4.61 21.40
C ASP A 42 15.29 -4.55 20.79
N GLY A 43 15.46 -5.18 19.65
CA GLY A 43 16.72 -5.22 18.93
C GLY A 43 17.42 -6.59 18.97
N THR A 44 18.66 -6.61 18.52
CA THR A 44 19.52 -7.81 18.49
C THR A 44 20.89 -7.46 19.07
N GLU A 45 21.39 -8.30 19.97
CA GLU A 45 22.74 -8.19 20.51
C GLU A 45 23.46 -9.53 20.34
N LYS A 46 24.67 -9.51 19.75
CA LYS A 46 25.47 -10.72 19.48
C LYS A 46 24.68 -11.85 18.81
N GLY A 47 23.79 -11.49 17.86
CA GLY A 47 22.95 -12.45 17.12
C GLY A 47 21.72 -12.97 17.89
N LYS A 48 21.46 -12.52 19.12
CA LYS A 48 20.28 -12.91 19.91
C LYS A 48 19.27 -11.77 19.97
N ASN A 49 17.99 -12.10 19.86
CA ASN A 49 16.92 -11.14 20.03
C ASN A 49 16.83 -10.67 21.49
N ILE A 50 16.75 -9.35 21.68
CA ILE A 50 16.48 -8.75 22.98
C ILE A 50 14.96 -8.63 23.10
N THR A 51 14.39 -9.17 24.20
CA THR A 51 12.97 -9.06 24.49
C THR A 51 12.67 -7.68 25.09
N LEU A 52 11.57 -7.06 24.66
CA LEU A 52 11.08 -5.81 25.19
C LEU A 52 10.77 -5.93 26.69
N GLN A 53 11.28 -5.01 27.51
CA GLN A 53 11.08 -4.97 28.97
C GLN A 53 10.36 -3.70 29.42
N GLU A 54 10.49 -2.64 28.66
CA GLU A 54 9.98 -1.31 28.95
C GLU A 54 9.13 -0.82 27.76
N ILE A 55 8.04 -0.13 28.04
CA ILE A 55 7.10 0.34 27.04
C ILE A 55 6.41 1.64 27.51
N ASP A 56 6.23 2.59 26.62
CA ASP A 56 5.45 3.80 26.87
C ASP A 56 3.97 3.63 26.44
N PRO A 57 3.05 4.49 26.92
CA PRO A 57 1.63 4.39 26.60
C PRO A 57 1.30 4.53 25.13
N PHE A 58 2.02 5.38 24.39
CA PHE A 58 1.79 5.60 22.96
C PHE A 58 2.18 4.34 22.16
N THR A 59 3.29 3.70 22.52
CA THR A 59 3.69 2.41 21.93
C THR A 59 2.69 1.31 22.25
N PHE A 60 2.12 1.28 23.47
CA PHE A 60 1.03 0.37 23.80
C PHE A 60 -0.16 0.55 22.88
N LEU A 61 -0.65 1.79 22.70
CA LEU A 61 -1.76 2.12 21.79
C LEU A 61 -1.42 1.77 20.34
N ALA A 62 -0.16 1.96 19.93
CA ALA A 62 0.31 1.59 18.61
C ALA A 62 0.29 0.08 18.38
N TYR A 63 0.59 -0.74 19.39
CA TYR A 63 0.45 -2.21 19.33
C TYR A 63 -0.98 -2.66 19.09
N LEU A 64 -1.97 -2.03 19.74
CA LEU A 64 -3.40 -2.31 19.54
C LEU A 64 -3.84 -2.05 18.09
N ASN A 65 -3.17 -1.12 17.40
CA ASN A 65 -3.53 -0.66 16.06
C ASN A 65 -2.56 -1.12 14.96
N LYS A 66 -1.73 -2.15 15.20
CA LYS A 66 -0.71 -2.59 14.23
C LYS A 66 -1.25 -3.54 13.15
N PHE A 67 -2.44 -4.09 13.33
CA PHE A 67 -3.04 -5.02 12.39
C PHE A 67 -3.75 -4.29 11.25
N HIS A 68 -3.70 -4.83 10.04
CA HIS A 68 -4.34 -4.23 8.87
C HIS A 68 -5.83 -4.57 8.78
N SER A 69 -6.22 -5.78 9.25
CA SER A 69 -7.63 -6.19 9.27
C SER A 69 -8.41 -5.45 10.37
N ASN A 70 -9.55 -4.88 10.00
CA ASN A 70 -10.46 -4.25 10.95
C ASN A 70 -11.06 -5.28 11.91
N GLU A 71 -11.36 -6.48 11.43
CA GLU A 71 -11.90 -7.58 12.21
C GLU A 71 -10.93 -7.96 13.34
N LYS A 72 -9.64 -8.15 13.02
CA LYS A 72 -8.62 -8.47 14.02
C LYS A 72 -8.41 -7.34 15.04
N ARG A 73 -8.49 -6.10 14.61
CA ARG A 73 -8.39 -4.93 15.51
C ARG A 73 -9.59 -4.85 16.46
N VAL A 74 -10.80 -5.14 15.96
CA VAL A 74 -12.00 -5.23 16.79
C VAL A 74 -11.85 -6.34 17.84
N GLU A 75 -11.45 -7.55 17.43
CA GLU A 75 -11.18 -8.68 18.34
C GLU A 75 -10.19 -8.30 19.46
N ILE A 76 -9.04 -7.72 19.09
CA ILE A 76 -8.02 -7.27 20.06
C ILE A 76 -8.57 -6.26 21.06
N LEU A 77 -9.41 -5.32 20.61
CA LEU A 77 -10.02 -4.34 21.51
C LEU A 77 -11.10 -4.93 22.40
N GLN A 78 -11.86 -5.92 21.91
CA GLN A 78 -12.82 -6.70 22.69
C GLN A 78 -12.11 -7.51 23.77
N ASP A 79 -11.05 -8.23 23.41
CA ASP A 79 -10.24 -9.00 24.35
C ASP A 79 -9.60 -8.10 25.43
N LEU A 80 -9.07 -6.93 25.02
CA LEU A 80 -8.54 -5.95 26.00
C LEU A 80 -9.62 -5.48 26.96
N ARG A 81 -10.80 -5.12 26.45
CA ARG A 81 -11.95 -4.70 27.26
C ARG A 81 -12.34 -5.77 28.26
N HIS A 82 -12.48 -7.02 27.83
CA HIS A 82 -12.83 -8.14 28.71
C HIS A 82 -11.76 -8.37 29.77
N LYS A 83 -10.50 -8.40 29.39
CA LYS A 83 -9.37 -8.61 30.28
C LYS A 83 -9.25 -7.55 31.37
N LEU A 84 -9.48 -6.29 31.03
CA LEU A 84 -9.36 -5.16 31.94
C LEU A 84 -10.69 -4.79 32.64
N HIS A 85 -11.76 -5.53 32.35
CA HIS A 85 -13.10 -5.30 32.90
C HIS A 85 -13.63 -3.88 32.69
N PHE A 86 -13.32 -3.28 31.53
CA PHE A 86 -13.83 -1.96 31.21
C PHE A 86 -15.35 -1.97 31.02
N ARG A 87 -16.03 -0.93 31.51
CA ARG A 87 -17.49 -0.80 31.48
C ARG A 87 -18.04 -0.26 30.16
N CYS A 88 -17.18 0.16 29.31
CA CYS A 88 -17.51 0.72 28.01
C CYS A 88 -18.31 -0.24 27.10
N PRO A 89 -19.08 0.25 26.12
CA PRO A 89 -19.65 -0.57 25.08
C PRO A 89 -18.61 -1.40 24.32
N GLU A 90 -19.03 -2.57 23.85
CA GLU A 90 -18.15 -3.46 23.11
C GLU A 90 -17.78 -2.84 21.75
N PRO A 91 -16.49 -2.79 21.38
CA PRO A 91 -16.06 -2.30 20.08
C PRO A 91 -16.61 -3.18 18.96
N THR A 92 -17.17 -2.56 17.91
CA THR A 92 -17.73 -3.26 16.74
C THR A 92 -17.16 -2.81 15.42
N ASP A 93 -16.44 -1.68 15.40
CA ASP A 93 -15.87 -1.10 14.17
C ASP A 93 -14.66 -0.22 14.52
N VAL A 94 -13.62 -0.29 13.71
CA VAL A 94 -12.40 0.50 13.83
C VAL A 94 -12.09 1.31 12.55
N SER A 95 -13.05 1.39 11.64
CA SER A 95 -12.94 2.16 10.40
C SER A 95 -12.60 3.63 10.71
N GLY A 96 -11.61 4.17 10.02
CA GLY A 96 -11.13 5.54 10.23
C GLY A 96 -10.15 5.71 11.40
N ILE A 97 -9.86 4.67 12.19
CA ILE A 97 -8.74 4.71 13.13
C ILE A 97 -7.46 4.38 12.36
N PRO A 98 -6.45 5.28 12.28
CA PRO A 98 -5.21 4.99 11.58
C PRO A 98 -4.54 3.71 12.07
N THR A 99 -3.87 2.99 11.18
CA THR A 99 -3.04 1.83 11.53
C THR A 99 -1.60 2.26 11.76
N THR A 100 -0.90 1.55 12.65
CA THR A 100 0.56 1.68 12.79
C THR A 100 1.25 0.56 12.02
N HIS A 101 2.43 0.88 11.45
CA HIS A 101 3.20 -0.12 10.70
C HIS A 101 3.69 -1.24 11.65
N PRO A 102 3.39 -2.53 11.40
CA PRO A 102 3.72 -3.62 12.30
C PRO A 102 5.19 -3.70 12.72
N MET A 103 6.12 -3.41 11.80
CA MET A 103 7.56 -3.42 12.04
C MET A 103 8.10 -2.14 12.69
N LYS A 104 7.30 -1.07 12.80
CA LYS A 104 7.71 0.25 13.30
C LYS A 104 6.76 0.73 14.41
N VAL A 105 6.29 -0.19 15.25
CA VAL A 105 5.33 0.10 16.32
C VAL A 105 5.94 1.00 17.40
N HIS A 106 7.21 0.77 17.77
CA HIS A 106 7.86 1.50 18.85
C HIS A 106 8.05 2.98 18.52
N LEU A 107 7.74 3.85 19.48
CA LEU A 107 8.05 5.28 19.41
C LEU A 107 9.46 5.59 19.91
N PHE A 108 10.19 4.61 20.35
CA PHE A 108 11.58 4.71 20.79
C PHE A 108 12.45 3.77 19.95
N PRO A 109 13.75 4.04 19.81
CA PRO A 109 14.67 3.16 19.11
C PRO A 109 14.99 1.90 19.93
N TRP A 110 15.58 0.91 19.29
CA TRP A 110 16.03 -0.32 19.95
C TRP A 110 16.99 -0.04 21.12
N LYS A 111 16.98 -0.89 22.12
CA LYS A 111 17.74 -0.77 23.37
C LYS A 111 19.21 -0.42 23.16
N THR A 112 19.83 -0.93 22.10
CA THR A 112 21.26 -0.69 21.76
C THR A 112 21.59 0.73 21.34
N ILE A 113 20.58 1.53 20.91
CA ILE A 113 20.75 2.90 20.42
C ILE A 113 19.75 3.88 21.06
N ARG A 114 19.00 3.43 22.05
CA ARG A 114 18.00 4.24 22.79
C ARG A 114 18.70 5.20 23.73
N GLY A 115 18.22 6.46 23.79
CA GLY A 115 18.59 7.40 24.83
C GLY A 115 18.06 6.96 26.22
N ASN A 116 18.82 7.25 27.25
CA ASN A 116 18.50 6.80 28.63
C ASN A 116 17.15 7.33 29.15
N ASN A 117 16.59 8.36 28.54
CA ASN A 117 15.35 9.01 28.98
C ASN A 117 14.20 8.94 27.96
N ASP A 118 14.39 8.31 26.81
CA ASP A 118 13.42 8.36 25.69
C ASP A 118 12.03 7.84 26.13
N ILE A 119 11.97 6.76 26.85
CA ILE A 119 10.70 6.17 27.32
C ILE A 119 10.03 7.09 28.37
N ASN A 120 10.79 7.67 29.30
CA ASN A 120 10.23 8.57 30.30
C ASN A 120 9.68 9.86 29.67
N VAL A 121 10.35 10.40 28.67
CA VAL A 121 9.85 11.55 27.87
C VAL A 121 8.48 11.25 27.27
N LEU A 122 8.30 10.03 26.72
CA LEU A 122 7.01 9.63 26.14
C LEU A 122 5.93 9.42 27.22
N TRP A 123 6.28 8.89 28.41
CA TRP A 123 5.38 8.80 29.55
C TRP A 123 4.91 10.17 30.03
N GLU A 124 5.86 11.10 30.20
CA GLU A 124 5.55 12.47 30.64
C GLU A 124 4.68 13.20 29.59
N LEU A 125 5.03 13.08 28.30
CA LEU A 125 4.23 13.65 27.22
C LEU A 125 2.80 13.10 27.22
N PHE A 126 2.62 11.79 27.43
CA PHE A 126 1.28 11.19 27.50
C PHE A 126 0.45 11.77 28.65
N GLY A 127 1.04 11.96 29.84
CA GLY A 127 0.39 12.59 30.97
C GLY A 127 -0.06 14.01 30.62
N GLN A 128 0.83 14.82 30.06
CA GLN A 128 0.52 16.21 29.66
C GLN A 128 -0.55 16.30 28.55
N VAL A 129 -0.56 15.34 27.60
CA VAL A 129 -1.61 15.23 26.56
C VAL A 129 -2.98 14.98 27.20
N LYS A 130 -3.04 14.13 28.21
CA LYS A 130 -4.30 13.84 28.96
C LYS A 130 -4.77 15.05 29.75
N GLU A 131 -3.89 15.80 30.35
CA GLU A 131 -4.20 17.04 31.08
C GLU A 131 -4.55 18.21 30.14
N GLY A 132 -4.26 18.07 28.85
CA GLY A 132 -4.48 19.10 27.84
C GLY A 132 -3.49 20.26 27.89
N LYS A 133 -2.37 20.11 28.62
CA LYS A 133 -1.32 21.13 28.84
C LYS A 133 0.03 20.53 28.45
N VAL A 134 0.39 20.62 27.18
CA VAL A 134 1.64 20.07 26.65
C VAL A 134 2.72 21.15 26.63
N ASP A 135 3.84 20.87 27.31
CA ASP A 135 5.03 21.72 27.27
C ASP A 135 5.75 21.61 25.92
N GLU A 136 6.08 22.76 25.34
CA GLU A 136 6.71 22.81 24.00
C GLU A 136 8.08 22.11 23.98
N ARG A 137 8.90 22.28 25.03
CA ARG A 137 10.23 21.66 25.09
C ARG A 137 10.14 20.16 25.19
N LEU A 138 9.19 19.66 25.99
CA LEU A 138 8.93 18.22 26.10
C LEU A 138 8.47 17.63 24.77
N PHE A 139 7.57 18.33 24.07
CA PHE A 139 7.09 17.91 22.75
C PHE A 139 8.24 17.84 21.74
N GLN A 140 9.10 18.87 21.68
CA GLN A 140 10.27 18.89 20.81
C GLN A 140 11.26 17.76 21.15
N THR A 141 11.46 17.50 22.45
CA THR A 141 12.30 16.39 22.89
C THR A 141 11.75 15.05 22.40
N ALA A 142 10.45 14.83 22.54
CA ALA A 142 9.79 13.62 22.03
C ALA A 142 9.85 13.50 20.49
N LEU A 143 9.65 14.61 19.77
CA LEU A 143 9.73 14.62 18.30
C LEU A 143 11.14 14.27 17.79
N ASN A 144 12.18 14.63 18.54
CA ASN A 144 13.58 14.35 18.23
C ASN A 144 14.01 12.91 18.59
N ILE A 145 13.21 12.13 19.28
CA ILE A 145 13.50 10.71 19.53
C ILE A 145 13.54 9.99 18.16
N LYS A 146 14.65 9.28 17.91
CA LYS A 146 14.89 8.56 16.65
C LYS A 146 13.83 7.50 16.43
N SER A 147 12.87 7.45 15.84
CA SER A 147 11.75 6.53 15.59
C SER A 147 10.38 7.18 15.75
N VAL A 148 10.28 8.38 16.29
CA VAL A 148 9.01 9.08 16.46
C VAL A 148 8.54 9.65 15.12
N GLY A 149 9.10 10.73 14.64
CA GLY A 149 8.67 11.41 13.42
C GLY A 149 7.28 12.06 13.51
N LYS A 150 7.06 13.13 12.74
CA LYS A 150 5.84 13.96 12.80
C LYS A 150 4.54 13.15 12.55
N GLY A 151 4.52 12.32 11.51
CA GLY A 151 3.34 11.52 11.17
C GLY A 151 2.96 10.54 12.28
N LYS A 152 3.93 9.77 12.80
CA LYS A 152 3.67 8.81 13.87
C LYS A 152 3.24 9.50 15.17
N LEU A 153 3.89 10.61 15.54
CA LEU A 153 3.53 11.37 16.73
C LEU A 153 2.08 11.88 16.64
N SER A 154 1.66 12.44 15.50
CA SER A 154 0.28 12.89 15.34
C SER A 154 -0.75 11.77 15.46
N ILE A 155 -0.43 10.56 14.93
CA ILE A 155 -1.30 9.37 15.05
C ILE A 155 -1.48 8.98 16.52
N VAL A 156 -0.41 8.92 17.30
CA VAL A 156 -0.52 8.49 18.70
C VAL A 156 -1.11 9.56 19.61
N LEU A 157 -0.95 10.83 19.29
CA LEU A 157 -1.69 11.93 19.94
C LEU A 157 -3.19 11.81 19.68
N PHE A 158 -3.57 11.47 18.45
CA PHE A 158 -4.95 11.15 18.11
C PHE A 158 -5.49 9.94 18.90
N TYR A 159 -4.72 8.86 19.03
CA TYR A 159 -5.14 7.72 19.86
C TYR A 159 -5.35 8.13 21.32
N ALA A 160 -4.52 9.02 21.85
CA ALA A 160 -4.63 9.49 23.23
C ALA A 160 -5.83 10.44 23.44
N ASN A 161 -6.14 11.28 22.44
CA ASN A 161 -7.27 12.19 22.48
C ASN A 161 -7.86 12.47 21.08
N PRO A 162 -8.76 11.60 20.60
CA PRO A 162 -9.37 11.69 19.27
C PRO A 162 -10.38 12.85 19.13
N GLU A 163 -10.79 13.48 20.21
CA GLU A 163 -11.66 14.67 20.20
C GLU A 163 -10.88 15.97 19.92
N LYS A 164 -9.58 15.96 20.18
CA LYS A 164 -8.76 17.17 20.11
C LYS A 164 -7.76 17.17 18.94
N TYR A 165 -7.09 16.07 18.68
CA TYR A 165 -5.96 16.00 17.76
C TYR A 165 -6.30 15.31 16.44
N VAL A 166 -5.94 15.93 15.32
CA VAL A 166 -6.13 15.36 13.97
C VAL A 166 -4.91 14.48 13.64
N PRO A 167 -5.08 13.20 13.27
CA PRO A 167 -3.97 12.37 12.84
C PRO A 167 -3.50 12.84 11.46
N LEU A 168 -2.19 12.97 11.26
CA LEU A 168 -1.60 13.38 9.99
C LEU A 168 -0.91 12.17 9.33
N ASP A 169 -1.66 11.07 9.24
CA ASP A 169 -1.28 9.89 8.47
C ASP A 169 -1.44 10.14 6.96
N SER A 170 -1.12 9.15 6.15
CA SER A 170 -1.16 9.28 4.70
C SER A 170 -2.56 9.60 4.15
N ASN A 171 -3.60 8.94 4.69
CA ASN A 171 -4.97 9.13 4.23
C ASN A 171 -5.46 10.53 4.59
N THR A 172 -5.28 10.93 5.85
CA THR A 172 -5.69 12.24 6.33
C THR A 172 -4.92 13.36 5.63
N SER A 173 -3.61 13.21 5.42
CA SER A 173 -2.82 14.20 4.68
C SER A 173 -3.29 14.35 3.23
N SER A 174 -3.64 13.26 2.54
CA SER A 174 -4.22 13.30 1.19
C SER A 174 -5.59 13.97 1.17
N TYR A 175 -6.44 13.63 2.13
CA TYR A 175 -7.76 14.26 2.27
C TYR A 175 -7.65 15.77 2.55
N LEU A 176 -6.76 16.19 3.46
CA LEU A 176 -6.55 17.61 3.77
C LEU A 176 -5.98 18.39 2.59
N ARG A 177 -5.08 17.77 1.82
CA ARG A 177 -4.55 18.36 0.57
C ARG A 177 -5.67 18.61 -0.43
N SER A 178 -6.61 17.68 -0.60
CA SER A 178 -7.78 17.87 -1.48
C SER A 178 -8.67 19.04 -1.04
N LYS A 179 -8.69 19.33 0.25
CA LYS A 179 -9.40 20.48 0.82
C LYS A 179 -8.55 21.76 0.85
N LYS A 180 -7.34 21.76 0.28
CA LYS A 180 -6.36 22.86 0.29
C LYS A 180 -5.99 23.31 1.71
N LEU A 181 -5.93 22.37 2.65
CA LEU A 181 -5.56 22.59 4.04
C LEU A 181 -4.12 22.13 4.29
N GLY A 182 -3.43 22.82 5.22
CA GLY A 182 -2.11 22.41 5.68
C GLY A 182 -2.16 21.05 6.40
N TYR A 183 -1.05 20.32 6.36
CA TYR A 183 -0.90 18.99 6.99
C TYR A 183 0.51 18.77 7.58
N THR A 184 1.27 19.85 7.76
CA THR A 184 2.62 19.80 8.34
C THR A 184 2.72 20.73 9.56
N TYR A 185 3.62 20.41 10.47
CA TYR A 185 3.86 21.19 11.69
C TYR A 185 5.30 21.02 12.15
N ASP A 186 5.80 21.99 12.95
CA ASP A 186 7.17 21.99 13.47
C ASP A 186 7.23 22.07 15.01
N SER A 187 6.12 22.41 15.66
CA SER A 187 6.02 22.59 17.10
C SER A 187 4.67 22.10 17.61
N PHE A 188 4.52 21.93 18.92
CA PHE A 188 3.22 21.61 19.48
C PHE A 188 2.20 22.74 19.24
N ALA A 189 2.64 23.98 19.41
CA ALA A 189 1.77 25.13 19.14
C ALA A 189 1.28 25.14 17.68
N SER A 190 2.17 24.86 16.71
CA SER A 190 1.78 24.78 15.29
C SER A 190 0.88 23.57 15.00
N TYR A 191 1.10 22.42 15.63
CA TYR A 191 0.25 21.24 15.49
C TYR A 191 -1.15 21.46 16.09
N ASN A 192 -1.23 22.01 17.29
CA ASN A 192 -2.51 22.32 17.94
C ASN A 192 -3.30 23.35 17.14
N GLY A 193 -2.67 24.45 16.72
CA GLY A 193 -3.30 25.46 15.86
C GLY A 193 -3.73 24.91 14.50
N LEU A 194 -2.96 23.99 13.92
CA LEU A 194 -3.32 23.30 12.69
C LEU A 194 -4.57 22.42 12.91
N SER A 195 -4.61 21.62 13.98
CA SER A 195 -5.76 20.76 14.31
C SER A 195 -7.02 21.60 14.53
N GLU A 196 -6.94 22.70 15.30
CA GLU A 196 -8.05 23.62 15.52
C GLU A 196 -8.55 24.27 14.20
N LYS A 197 -7.62 24.70 13.35
CA LYS A 197 -7.95 25.27 12.04
C LYS A 197 -8.66 24.26 11.16
N ILE A 198 -8.19 23.01 11.10
CA ILE A 198 -8.79 21.94 10.32
C ILE A 198 -10.22 21.67 10.82
N VAL A 199 -10.39 21.45 12.12
CA VAL A 199 -11.69 21.22 12.78
C VAL A 199 -12.66 22.37 12.48
N LYS A 200 -12.22 23.62 12.67
CA LYS A 200 -13.04 24.80 12.40
C LYS A 200 -13.44 24.93 10.92
N THR A 201 -12.49 24.67 10.01
CA THR A 201 -12.75 24.83 8.58
C THR A 201 -13.70 23.76 8.03
N LEU A 202 -13.55 22.51 8.51
CA LEU A 202 -14.38 21.40 8.07
C LEU A 202 -15.68 21.26 8.87
N GLY A 203 -15.80 21.94 10.02
CA GLY A 203 -16.97 21.84 10.90
C GLY A 203 -17.15 20.44 11.50
N LYS A 204 -16.08 19.67 11.69
CA LYS A 204 -16.08 18.27 12.08
C LYS A 204 -15.06 17.99 13.17
N ARG A 205 -15.35 16.98 14.01
CA ARG A 205 -14.40 16.53 15.04
C ARG A 205 -13.22 15.76 14.39
N PRO A 206 -12.05 15.70 15.04
CA PRO A 206 -10.86 15.04 14.47
C PRO A 206 -11.11 13.60 14.02
N TRP A 207 -11.89 12.82 14.75
CA TRP A 207 -12.19 11.44 14.38
C TRP A 207 -13.17 11.33 13.18
N GLU A 208 -14.09 12.29 13.01
CA GLU A 208 -14.95 12.37 11.82
C GLU A 208 -14.10 12.68 10.58
N ILE A 209 -13.12 13.57 10.74
CA ILE A 209 -12.15 13.89 9.69
C ILE A 209 -11.33 12.66 9.32
N SER A 210 -10.83 11.92 10.30
CA SER A 210 -10.06 10.69 10.08
C SER A 210 -10.90 9.62 9.39
N TYR A 211 -12.18 9.48 9.75
CA TYR A 211 -13.10 8.55 9.11
C TYR A 211 -13.40 8.92 7.64
N GLU A 212 -13.61 10.20 7.37
CA GLU A 212 -13.78 10.67 6.00
C GLU A 212 -12.52 10.48 5.17
N ALA A 213 -11.35 10.75 5.76
CA ALA A 213 -10.06 10.51 5.11
C ALA A 213 -9.83 9.01 4.81
N TYR A 214 -10.29 8.13 5.69
CA TYR A 214 -10.24 6.68 5.46
C TYR A 214 -11.09 6.26 4.25
N ASN A 215 -12.28 6.87 4.08
CA ASN A 215 -13.18 6.60 2.96
C ASN A 215 -12.87 7.48 1.73
N TYR A 216 -11.90 8.39 1.84
CA TYR A 216 -11.53 9.28 0.77
C TYR A 216 -10.77 8.52 -0.31
N THR A 217 -11.36 8.45 -1.50
CA THR A 217 -10.66 8.01 -2.71
C THR A 217 -10.19 9.23 -3.47
N PRO A 218 -8.90 9.32 -3.86
CA PRO A 218 -8.35 10.48 -4.59
C PRO A 218 -9.05 10.83 -5.91
N GLU A 219 -9.99 10.01 -6.38
CA GLU A 219 -10.77 10.25 -7.61
C GLU A 219 -11.61 11.54 -7.57
N SER A 220 -11.91 12.09 -6.38
CA SER A 220 -12.68 13.35 -6.26
C SER A 220 -11.88 14.62 -6.55
N ASP A 221 -10.54 14.54 -6.56
CA ASP A 221 -9.65 15.68 -6.86
C ASP A 221 -8.95 15.47 -8.21
N SER A 222 -9.71 15.08 -9.23
CA SER A 222 -9.20 14.84 -10.57
C SER A 222 -8.76 16.15 -11.24
N SER A 223 -7.50 16.48 -11.11
CA SER A 223 -6.91 17.51 -11.93
C SER A 223 -6.89 17.04 -13.39
N SER A 224 -7.48 17.83 -14.29
CA SER A 224 -7.55 17.50 -15.71
C SER A 224 -6.20 17.80 -16.39
N ILE A 225 -5.74 16.89 -17.25
CA ILE A 225 -4.62 17.11 -18.17
C ILE A 225 -5.16 17.39 -19.56
N GLY A 226 -4.93 18.59 -20.08
CA GLY A 226 -5.37 19.02 -21.42
C GLY A 226 -4.25 19.11 -22.45
N SER A 227 -2.99 18.89 -22.06
CA SER A 227 -1.81 18.97 -22.93
C SER A 227 -0.58 18.37 -22.24
N ILE A 228 0.50 18.13 -23.00
CA ILE A 228 1.79 17.73 -22.42
C ILE A 228 2.32 18.80 -21.44
N ARG A 229 2.12 20.08 -21.74
CA ARG A 229 2.50 21.18 -20.85
C ARG A 229 1.81 21.05 -19.49
N THR A 230 0.49 20.84 -19.48
CA THR A 230 -0.25 20.69 -18.21
C THR A 230 0.11 19.41 -17.45
N LEU A 231 0.56 18.35 -18.15
CA LEU A 231 1.15 17.18 -17.49
C LEU A 231 2.43 17.57 -16.73
N PHE A 232 3.37 18.25 -17.39
CA PHE A 232 4.64 18.66 -16.75
C PHE A 232 4.43 19.61 -15.59
N GLU A 233 3.56 20.61 -15.71
CA GLU A 233 3.20 21.52 -14.61
C GLU A 233 2.69 20.73 -13.38
N LYS A 234 1.88 19.69 -13.59
CA LYS A 234 1.40 18.83 -12.49
C LYS A 234 2.50 17.97 -11.90
N LEU A 235 3.43 17.50 -12.71
CA LEU A 235 4.54 16.68 -12.22
C LEU A 235 5.58 17.52 -11.48
N GLU A 236 5.85 18.78 -11.89
CA GLU A 236 6.74 19.69 -11.18
C GLU A 236 6.24 20.03 -9.78
N ASP A 237 4.93 20.31 -9.64
CA ASP A 237 4.30 20.57 -8.32
C ASP A 237 4.42 19.37 -7.35
N GLU A 238 4.81 18.21 -7.86
CA GLU A 238 4.81 16.92 -7.14
C GLU A 238 6.20 16.28 -7.04
N LEU A 239 7.24 16.98 -7.47
CA LEU A 239 8.63 16.56 -7.28
C LEU A 239 8.98 16.77 -5.79
N GLU A 240 8.68 15.80 -4.96
CA GLU A 240 9.29 15.69 -3.64
C GLU A 240 10.52 14.76 -3.79
N ASP A 241 11.69 15.25 -3.40
CA ASP A 241 12.95 14.48 -3.34
C ASP A 241 12.91 13.49 -2.15
N ASP A 242 11.96 12.56 -2.17
CA ASP A 242 11.96 11.44 -1.24
C ASP A 242 12.65 10.25 -1.92
N MET A 243 13.94 10.07 -1.61
CA MET A 243 14.79 9.00 -2.15
C MET A 243 14.27 7.58 -1.85
N ASP A 244 13.26 7.44 -1.00
CA ASP A 244 12.67 6.15 -0.64
C ASP A 244 11.56 5.70 -1.60
N TYR A 245 11.13 6.54 -2.56
CA TYR A 245 10.05 6.22 -3.49
C TYR A 245 10.47 6.31 -4.96
N HIS A 246 9.93 5.39 -5.75
CA HIS A 246 9.98 5.42 -7.22
C HIS A 246 8.61 5.71 -7.79
N ILE A 247 8.59 6.52 -8.84
CA ILE A 247 7.36 6.91 -9.50
C ILE A 247 7.13 6.03 -10.74
N PHE A 248 5.92 5.48 -10.82
CA PHE A 248 5.43 4.74 -11.97
C PHE A 248 4.12 5.35 -12.46
N TYR A 249 3.83 5.16 -13.73
CA TYR A 249 2.64 5.68 -14.38
C TYR A 249 1.87 4.57 -15.09
N ARG A 250 0.56 4.78 -15.26
CA ARG A 250 -0.29 3.95 -16.11
C ARG A 250 -1.35 4.81 -16.78
N GLY A 251 -1.53 4.66 -18.10
CA GLY A 251 -2.65 5.22 -18.85
C GLY A 251 -3.77 4.21 -19.03
N GLN A 252 -5.00 4.67 -18.94
CA GLN A 252 -6.21 3.91 -19.30
C GLN A 252 -7.04 4.76 -20.25
N SER A 253 -7.36 4.21 -21.41
CA SER A 253 -8.08 4.93 -22.46
C SER A 253 -9.56 5.16 -22.14
N ASP A 254 -10.12 4.44 -21.19
CA ASP A 254 -11.47 4.61 -20.66
C ASP A 254 -11.42 4.78 -19.15
N LYS A 255 -12.05 5.86 -18.64
CA LYS A 255 -12.09 6.15 -17.21
C LYS A 255 -12.92 5.16 -16.39
N SER A 256 -13.76 4.35 -17.03
CA SER A 256 -14.55 3.31 -16.36
C SER A 256 -13.74 2.08 -15.97
N PHE A 257 -12.55 1.90 -16.58
CA PHE A 257 -11.72 0.74 -16.28
C PHE A 257 -11.18 0.78 -14.84
N GLY A 258 -11.28 -0.37 -14.16
CA GLY A 258 -10.67 -0.58 -12.85
C GLY A 258 -9.16 -0.83 -12.93
N LEU A 259 -8.46 -0.64 -11.80
CA LEU A 259 -7.03 -0.99 -11.64
C LEU A 259 -6.87 -2.47 -11.30
N VAL A 260 -7.34 -3.32 -12.21
CA VAL A 260 -7.21 -4.79 -12.08
C VAL A 260 -6.61 -5.39 -13.35
N PRO A 261 -5.80 -6.46 -13.23
CA PRO A 261 -5.29 -7.19 -14.37
C PRO A 261 -6.39 -7.74 -15.28
N SER A 262 -6.06 -7.95 -16.55
CA SER A 262 -7.02 -8.42 -17.57
C SER A 262 -7.65 -9.76 -17.22
N ILE A 263 -6.93 -10.65 -16.55
CA ILE A 263 -7.45 -11.97 -16.13
C ILE A 263 -8.66 -11.88 -15.19
N TYR A 264 -8.77 -10.81 -14.39
CA TYR A 264 -9.86 -10.60 -13.43
C TYR A 264 -11.05 -9.80 -13.99
N ARG A 265 -10.98 -9.37 -15.26
CA ARG A 265 -12.06 -8.55 -15.85
C ARG A 265 -13.28 -9.37 -16.26
N GLU A 266 -13.08 -10.65 -16.50
CA GLU A 266 -14.13 -11.59 -16.87
C GLU A 266 -14.02 -12.85 -16.02
N GLU A 267 -15.13 -13.30 -15.45
CA GLU A 267 -15.17 -14.45 -14.57
C GLU A 267 -14.65 -15.74 -15.24
N LEU A 268 -14.94 -15.91 -16.53
CA LEU A 268 -14.48 -17.09 -17.29
C LEU A 268 -12.97 -17.09 -17.50
N LEU A 269 -12.32 -15.93 -17.57
CA LEU A 269 -10.88 -15.85 -17.74
C LEU A 269 -10.16 -16.32 -16.47
N ILE A 270 -10.51 -15.78 -15.30
CA ILE A 270 -9.87 -16.19 -14.05
C ILE A 270 -10.16 -17.64 -13.68
N LYS A 271 -11.35 -18.14 -14.00
CA LYS A 271 -11.71 -19.58 -13.81
C LYS A 271 -10.82 -20.54 -14.61
N ASN A 272 -10.26 -20.08 -15.72
CA ASN A 272 -9.45 -20.91 -16.62
C ASN A 272 -7.99 -20.41 -16.76
N GLU A 273 -7.50 -19.57 -15.84
CA GLU A 273 -6.15 -19.03 -15.93
C GLU A 273 -5.08 -20.10 -16.07
N ASP A 274 -5.19 -21.20 -15.31
CA ASP A 274 -4.25 -22.33 -15.37
C ASP A 274 -4.30 -23.08 -16.72
N LYS A 275 -5.46 -23.18 -17.33
CA LYS A 275 -5.63 -23.78 -18.66
C LYS A 275 -5.10 -22.84 -19.74
N ILE A 276 -5.44 -21.53 -19.69
CA ILE A 276 -4.93 -20.52 -20.61
C ILE A 276 -3.40 -20.52 -20.60
N PHE A 277 -2.79 -20.59 -19.40
CA PHE A 277 -1.34 -20.67 -19.25
C PHE A 277 -0.73 -21.91 -19.89
N LYS A 278 -1.34 -23.07 -19.71
CA LYS A 278 -0.86 -24.35 -20.25
C LYS A 278 -1.09 -24.45 -21.77
N ASP A 279 -2.26 -24.03 -22.23
CA ASP A 279 -2.67 -24.16 -23.65
C ASP A 279 -1.77 -23.33 -24.57
N ILE A 280 -1.43 -22.08 -24.21
CA ILE A 280 -0.56 -21.26 -25.05
C ILE A 280 0.85 -21.86 -25.17
N ILE A 281 1.39 -22.39 -24.07
CA ILE A 281 2.71 -23.03 -24.08
C ILE A 281 2.67 -24.33 -24.90
N ALA A 282 1.59 -25.11 -24.82
CA ALA A 282 1.43 -26.34 -25.56
C ALA A 282 1.25 -26.10 -27.07
N GLN A 283 0.55 -25.01 -27.45
CA GLN A 283 0.29 -24.67 -28.84
C GLN A 283 1.46 -23.92 -29.51
N CYS A 284 2.23 -23.15 -28.75
CA CYS A 284 3.35 -22.30 -29.23
C CYS A 284 4.66 -22.62 -28.51
N PRO A 285 5.12 -23.89 -28.44
CA PRO A 285 6.27 -24.27 -27.60
C PRO A 285 7.58 -23.59 -28.02
N ALA A 286 7.74 -23.26 -29.31
CA ALA A 286 8.92 -22.58 -29.81
C ALA A 286 9.08 -21.17 -29.25
N ASP A 287 7.97 -20.46 -29.03
CA ASP A 287 7.96 -19.09 -28.51
C ASP A 287 8.27 -19.01 -27.01
N PHE A 288 8.10 -20.12 -26.27
CA PHE A 288 8.31 -20.18 -24.83
C PHE A 288 9.56 -20.96 -24.42
N LYS A 289 10.29 -21.58 -25.35
CA LYS A 289 11.44 -22.45 -25.06
C LYS A 289 12.59 -21.74 -24.29
N GLY A 290 12.76 -20.44 -24.49
CA GLY A 290 13.82 -19.66 -23.86
C GLY A 290 13.47 -19.12 -22.47
N TYR A 291 12.21 -19.20 -22.05
CA TYR A 291 11.73 -18.65 -20.78
C TYR A 291 11.69 -19.72 -19.69
N THR A 292 12.45 -19.49 -18.62
CA THR A 292 12.59 -20.47 -17.53
C THR A 292 11.59 -20.21 -16.41
N SER A 293 11.37 -18.95 -16.03
CA SER A 293 10.46 -18.58 -14.94
C SER A 293 9.01 -18.43 -15.41
N THR A 294 8.07 -18.63 -14.49
CA THR A 294 6.65 -18.38 -14.73
C THR A 294 6.38 -16.90 -14.98
N PHE A 295 7.10 -16.01 -14.29
CA PHE A 295 6.97 -14.57 -14.52
C PHE A 295 7.31 -14.17 -15.96
N GLU A 296 8.44 -14.63 -16.50
CA GLU A 296 8.83 -14.36 -17.90
C GLU A 296 7.78 -14.88 -18.89
N LYS A 297 7.22 -16.06 -18.64
CA LYS A 297 6.13 -16.61 -19.47
C LYS A 297 4.87 -15.74 -19.41
N LEU A 298 4.48 -15.26 -18.23
CA LEU A 298 3.35 -14.32 -18.10
C LEU A 298 3.61 -12.99 -18.84
N VAL A 299 4.84 -12.45 -18.77
CA VAL A 299 5.23 -11.26 -19.55
C VAL A 299 5.12 -11.52 -21.04
N LYS A 300 5.58 -12.68 -21.52
CA LYS A 300 5.45 -13.08 -22.93
C LYS A 300 4.00 -13.24 -23.37
N MET A 301 3.15 -13.82 -22.54
CA MET A 301 1.71 -13.93 -22.78
C MET A 301 1.06 -12.55 -22.89
N GLN A 302 1.36 -11.65 -21.96
CA GLN A 302 0.89 -10.25 -21.96
C GLN A 302 1.30 -9.52 -23.26
N HIS A 303 2.52 -9.78 -23.73
CA HIS A 303 3.01 -9.23 -25.01
C HIS A 303 2.10 -9.60 -26.18
N TYR A 304 1.57 -10.81 -26.21
CA TYR A 304 0.60 -11.29 -27.20
C TYR A 304 -0.86 -11.00 -26.82
N SER A 305 -1.11 -10.06 -25.92
CA SER A 305 -2.45 -9.64 -25.48
C SER A 305 -3.28 -10.77 -24.84
N LEU A 306 -2.62 -11.84 -24.38
CA LEU A 306 -3.29 -12.88 -23.62
C LEU A 306 -3.53 -12.37 -22.17
N PRO A 307 -4.72 -12.58 -21.58
CA PRO A 307 -5.00 -12.13 -20.22
C PRO A 307 -4.07 -12.79 -19.19
N THR A 308 -3.47 -11.97 -18.34
CA THR A 308 -2.59 -12.41 -17.25
C THR A 308 -2.91 -11.66 -15.95
N ARG A 309 -2.26 -12.07 -14.85
CA ARG A 309 -2.28 -11.36 -13.55
C ARG A 309 -1.32 -10.17 -13.46
N LEU A 310 -0.75 -9.74 -14.57
CA LEU A 310 0.09 -8.57 -14.69
C LEU A 310 -0.74 -7.34 -15.04
N LEU A 311 -0.35 -6.19 -14.50
CA LEU A 311 -0.87 -4.89 -14.90
C LEU A 311 0.30 -4.02 -15.32
N ASP A 312 0.34 -3.61 -16.60
CA ASP A 312 1.42 -2.81 -17.15
C ASP A 312 1.50 -1.44 -16.48
N ILE A 313 2.70 -1.04 -16.13
CA ILE A 313 3.06 0.29 -15.66
C ILE A 313 4.33 0.74 -16.39
N THR A 314 4.62 2.02 -16.36
CA THR A 314 5.80 2.59 -17.01
C THR A 314 6.46 3.63 -16.11
N THR A 315 7.76 3.83 -16.25
CA THR A 315 8.47 4.95 -15.64
C THR A 315 8.36 6.24 -16.45
N ASN A 316 7.83 6.17 -17.69
CA ASN A 316 7.71 7.31 -18.58
C ASN A 316 6.26 7.87 -18.60
N PRO A 317 6.02 9.08 -18.08
CA PRO A 317 4.68 9.67 -18.04
C PRO A 317 4.08 9.93 -19.43
N LEU A 318 4.91 10.16 -20.46
CA LEU A 318 4.44 10.38 -21.81
C LEU A 318 3.91 9.09 -22.47
N VAL A 319 4.52 7.95 -22.15
CA VAL A 319 4.02 6.63 -22.56
C VAL A 319 2.66 6.35 -21.91
N ALA A 320 2.53 6.63 -20.61
CA ALA A 320 1.24 6.50 -19.94
C ALA A 320 0.17 7.43 -20.52
N LEU A 321 0.56 8.67 -20.86
CA LEU A 321 -0.35 9.63 -21.50
C LEU A 321 -0.79 9.15 -22.89
N TYR A 322 0.10 8.51 -23.66
CA TYR A 322 -0.26 7.89 -24.93
C TYR A 322 -1.37 6.86 -24.76
N PHE A 323 -1.20 5.91 -23.84
CA PHE A 323 -2.22 4.89 -23.56
C PHE A 323 -3.53 5.47 -23.03
N ALA A 324 -3.49 6.55 -22.24
CA ALA A 324 -4.69 7.25 -21.80
C ALA A 324 -5.48 7.90 -22.94
N CYS A 325 -4.82 8.14 -24.10
CA CYS A 325 -5.40 8.79 -25.28
C CYS A 325 -5.78 7.82 -26.41
N GLU A 326 -5.64 6.50 -26.26
CA GLU A 326 -5.90 5.54 -27.36
C GLU A 326 -7.35 5.54 -27.85
N ASN A 327 -8.32 5.57 -26.93
CA ASN A 327 -9.74 5.66 -27.29
C ASN A 327 -10.19 7.12 -27.21
N GLU A 328 -10.50 7.73 -28.34
CA GLU A 328 -10.88 9.15 -28.44
C GLU A 328 -12.35 9.41 -28.10
N ASP A 329 -13.19 8.39 -27.99
CA ASP A 329 -14.64 8.53 -27.79
C ASP A 329 -15.04 8.77 -26.33
N VAL A 330 -14.19 8.40 -25.39
CA VAL A 330 -14.44 8.48 -23.93
C VAL A 330 -13.29 9.16 -23.20
N ASP A 331 -13.55 9.65 -21.98
CA ASP A 331 -12.50 10.20 -21.14
C ASP A 331 -11.52 9.08 -20.69
N GLY A 332 -10.24 9.41 -20.58
CA GLY A 332 -9.20 8.52 -20.07
C GLY A 332 -8.74 8.89 -18.67
N LYS A 333 -7.91 8.05 -18.09
CA LYS A 333 -7.23 8.27 -16.81
C LYS A 333 -5.73 8.07 -16.97
N LEU A 334 -4.93 8.91 -16.30
CA LEU A 334 -3.53 8.68 -16.06
C LEU A 334 -3.30 8.54 -14.57
N PHE A 335 -2.70 7.44 -14.15
CA PHE A 335 -2.32 7.16 -12.77
C PHE A 335 -0.84 7.45 -12.56
N ARG A 336 -0.50 8.08 -11.45
CA ARG A 336 0.85 8.26 -10.94
C ARG A 336 0.96 7.51 -9.61
N PHE A 337 1.77 6.47 -9.56
CA PHE A 337 1.98 5.64 -8.38
C PHE A 337 3.28 6.01 -7.68
N GLU A 338 3.25 6.04 -6.36
CA GLU A 338 4.42 6.17 -5.47
C GLU A 338 4.70 4.79 -4.85
N VAL A 339 5.78 4.16 -5.30
CA VAL A 339 6.16 2.82 -4.85
C VAL A 339 7.44 2.90 -4.04
N LYS A 340 7.42 2.40 -2.80
CA LYS A 340 8.63 2.35 -1.97
C LYS A 340 9.68 1.46 -2.60
N THR A 341 10.94 1.85 -2.49
CA THR A 341 12.09 1.06 -2.96
C THR A 341 12.06 -0.38 -2.44
N SER A 342 11.63 -0.59 -1.19
CA SER A 342 11.48 -1.91 -0.57
C SER A 342 10.42 -2.81 -1.21
N ASP A 343 9.41 -2.22 -1.86
CA ASP A 343 8.30 -2.93 -2.49
C ASP A 343 8.55 -3.23 -3.98
N ILE A 344 9.67 -2.75 -4.52
CA ILE A 344 10.12 -3.06 -5.87
C ILE A 344 10.92 -4.36 -5.85
N LYS A 345 10.50 -5.30 -6.68
CA LYS A 345 11.15 -6.60 -6.84
C LYS A 345 11.75 -6.72 -8.24
N TYR A 346 12.81 -7.48 -8.36
CA TYR A 346 13.32 -7.89 -9.66
C TYR A 346 12.63 -9.18 -10.11
N PHE A 347 12.63 -9.41 -11.41
CA PHE A 347 12.00 -10.55 -12.08
C PHE A 347 12.38 -11.91 -11.50
N ASP A 348 13.55 -12.04 -10.89
CA ASP A 348 14.10 -13.27 -10.32
C ASP A 348 13.92 -13.39 -8.80
N SER A 349 13.21 -12.46 -8.13
CA SER A 349 13.00 -12.53 -6.68
C SER A 349 12.08 -13.70 -6.30
N ASP A 350 12.24 -14.23 -5.08
CA ASP A 350 11.47 -15.37 -4.58
C ASP A 350 9.98 -15.04 -4.46
N ALA A 351 9.64 -13.85 -3.96
CA ALA A 351 8.25 -13.41 -3.88
C ALA A 351 7.58 -13.32 -5.26
N VAL A 352 8.34 -12.90 -6.31
CA VAL A 352 7.84 -12.89 -7.69
C VAL A 352 7.57 -14.31 -8.19
N SER A 353 8.45 -15.27 -7.89
CA SER A 353 8.23 -16.67 -8.25
C SER A 353 6.99 -17.23 -7.55
N VAL A 354 6.81 -16.96 -6.24
CA VAL A 354 5.64 -17.39 -5.48
C VAL A 354 4.34 -16.90 -6.14
N VAL A 355 4.21 -15.58 -6.33
CA VAL A 355 2.97 -14.99 -6.83
C VAL A 355 2.71 -15.33 -8.30
N SER A 356 3.74 -15.43 -9.13
CA SER A 356 3.61 -15.83 -10.53
C SER A 356 3.07 -17.25 -10.67
N ASN A 357 3.54 -18.19 -9.84
CA ASN A 357 3.14 -19.60 -9.91
C ASN A 357 1.68 -19.84 -9.50
N ILE A 358 1.01 -18.87 -8.86
CA ILE A 358 -0.44 -18.94 -8.63
C ILE A 358 -1.22 -19.05 -9.97
N ALA A 359 -0.69 -18.52 -11.07
CA ALA A 359 -1.31 -18.66 -12.39
C ALA A 359 -1.54 -20.10 -12.81
N LYS A 360 -0.69 -21.04 -12.36
CA LYS A 360 -0.80 -22.47 -12.67
C LYS A 360 -1.77 -23.22 -11.76
N ARG A 361 -2.20 -22.61 -10.64
CA ARG A 361 -3.11 -23.25 -9.68
C ARG A 361 -4.54 -23.26 -10.22
N PRO A 362 -5.36 -24.26 -9.89
CA PRO A 362 -6.77 -24.27 -10.25
C PRO A 362 -7.54 -23.16 -9.54
N ILE A 363 -8.79 -22.92 -9.95
CA ILE A 363 -9.61 -21.81 -9.43
C ILE A 363 -10.00 -21.95 -7.95
N ASP A 364 -10.05 -23.16 -7.43
CA ASP A 364 -10.34 -23.49 -6.04
C ASP A 364 -9.16 -23.26 -5.09
N PHE A 365 -7.99 -22.88 -5.61
CA PHE A 365 -6.84 -22.49 -4.78
C PHE A 365 -7.22 -21.34 -3.84
N SER A 366 -7.13 -21.62 -2.54
CA SER A 366 -7.51 -20.70 -1.47
C SER A 366 -6.56 -20.81 -0.28
N ILE A 367 -6.25 -19.68 0.33
CA ILE A 367 -5.51 -19.61 1.59
C ILE A 367 -6.36 -18.99 2.70
N GLU A 368 -7.68 -18.84 2.49
CA GLU A 368 -8.56 -18.17 3.47
C GLU A 368 -8.53 -18.85 4.85
N SER A 369 -8.52 -20.17 4.89
CA SER A 369 -8.43 -20.95 6.15
C SER A 369 -6.99 -21.11 6.67
N LEU A 370 -5.98 -20.71 5.91
CA LEU A 370 -4.57 -20.94 6.21
C LEU A 370 -3.85 -19.66 6.71
N ARG A 371 -4.53 -18.52 6.71
CA ARG A 371 -3.93 -17.19 6.99
C ARG A 371 -3.29 -17.08 8.37
N ASP A 372 -3.85 -17.81 9.33
CA ASP A 372 -3.46 -17.72 10.75
C ASP A 372 -2.46 -18.83 11.16
N LEU A 373 -2.09 -19.71 10.22
CA LEU A 373 -1.10 -20.76 10.47
C LEU A 373 0.31 -20.16 10.61
N GLU A 374 1.10 -20.79 11.49
CA GLU A 374 2.54 -20.52 11.54
C GLU A 374 3.21 -20.95 10.23
N CYS A 375 4.37 -20.38 9.92
CA CYS A 375 5.02 -20.54 8.62
C CYS A 375 5.30 -22.01 8.26
N GLU A 376 5.67 -22.85 9.24
CA GLU A 376 5.93 -24.28 9.04
C GLU A 376 4.65 -25.02 8.67
N ASP A 377 3.60 -24.86 9.48
CA ASP A 377 2.29 -25.51 9.26
C ASP A 377 1.66 -25.05 7.93
N PHE A 378 1.80 -23.76 7.60
CA PHE A 378 1.33 -23.20 6.33
C PHE A 378 2.02 -23.88 5.12
N ASN A 379 3.33 -24.09 5.20
CA ASN A 379 4.08 -24.68 4.08
C ASN A 379 3.89 -26.22 3.94
N ASP A 380 3.38 -26.86 4.97
CA ASP A 380 3.02 -28.29 4.95
C ASP A 380 1.61 -28.57 4.39
N GLU A 381 0.79 -27.51 4.22
CA GLU A 381 -0.53 -27.65 3.60
C GLU A 381 -0.46 -28.13 2.16
N PRO A 382 -1.31 -29.10 1.73
CA PRO A 382 -1.19 -29.75 0.43
C PRO A 382 -1.17 -28.80 -0.77
N ASP A 383 -1.98 -27.74 -0.76
CA ASP A 383 -2.03 -26.75 -1.82
C ASP A 383 -0.78 -25.88 -1.88
N ILE A 384 -0.19 -25.57 -0.72
CA ILE A 384 1.06 -24.82 -0.61
C ILE A 384 2.26 -25.71 -0.97
N ALA A 385 2.27 -26.95 -0.53
CA ALA A 385 3.30 -27.94 -0.92
C ALA A 385 3.32 -28.13 -2.45
N TYR A 386 2.15 -28.15 -3.10
CA TYR A 386 2.08 -28.20 -4.56
C TYR A 386 2.58 -26.90 -5.21
N LEU A 387 2.25 -25.74 -4.67
CA LEU A 387 2.79 -24.47 -5.14
C LEU A 387 4.33 -24.43 -5.02
N LEU A 388 4.88 -24.93 -3.90
CA LEU A 388 6.32 -25.12 -3.70
C LEU A 388 6.94 -26.04 -4.76
N HIS A 389 6.28 -27.13 -5.11
CA HIS A 389 6.72 -28.03 -6.17
C HIS A 389 6.85 -27.29 -7.52
N GLU A 390 5.86 -26.49 -7.89
CA GLU A 390 5.88 -25.69 -9.12
C GLU A 390 7.01 -24.65 -9.12
N ILE A 391 7.27 -23.99 -7.97
CA ILE A 391 8.37 -23.03 -7.81
C ILE A 391 9.73 -23.73 -7.93
N LYS A 392 9.90 -24.89 -7.31
CA LYS A 392 11.15 -25.67 -7.38
C LYS A 392 11.46 -26.19 -8.77
N TYR A 393 10.47 -26.34 -9.62
CA TYR A 393 10.70 -26.70 -11.03
C TYR A 393 11.46 -25.60 -11.78
N GLU A 394 11.26 -24.33 -11.43
CA GLU A 394 11.99 -23.19 -12.01
C GLU A 394 13.16 -22.72 -11.13
N LYS A 395 13.09 -22.94 -9.82
CA LYS A 395 14.12 -22.60 -8.82
C LYS A 395 14.41 -23.82 -7.93
N PRO A 396 15.26 -24.75 -8.36
CA PRO A 396 15.51 -26.01 -7.63
C PRO A 396 15.99 -25.84 -6.18
N HIS A 397 16.65 -24.72 -5.87
CA HIS A 397 17.19 -24.42 -4.54
C HIS A 397 16.26 -23.56 -3.68
N PHE A 398 15.01 -23.32 -4.12
CA PHE A 398 14.05 -22.57 -3.35
C PHE A 398 13.80 -23.23 -1.99
N GLN A 399 13.92 -22.48 -0.90
CA GLN A 399 13.65 -22.99 0.45
C GLN A 399 12.14 -23.15 0.67
N ASN A 400 11.75 -24.08 1.54
CA ASN A 400 10.33 -24.32 1.88
C ASN A 400 9.82 -23.23 2.83
N VAL A 401 9.85 -21.98 2.40
CA VAL A 401 9.43 -20.84 3.20
C VAL A 401 8.65 -19.89 2.30
N ILE A 402 7.35 -20.13 2.17
CA ILE A 402 6.42 -19.16 1.58
C ILE A 402 5.76 -18.41 2.75
N ASP A 403 5.85 -17.08 2.75
CA ASP A 403 5.04 -16.24 3.64
C ASP A 403 3.65 -16.06 3.01
N SER A 404 2.59 -16.45 3.73
CA SER A 404 1.20 -16.28 3.28
C SER A 404 0.89 -14.84 2.87
N LYS A 405 1.51 -13.86 3.52
CA LYS A 405 1.35 -12.44 3.21
C LYS A 405 1.87 -12.07 1.82
N ASP A 406 2.87 -12.76 1.30
CA ASP A 406 3.37 -12.49 -0.05
C ASP A 406 2.36 -12.93 -1.12
N ILE A 407 1.60 -14.01 -0.86
CA ILE A 407 0.52 -14.47 -1.73
C ILE A 407 -0.60 -13.42 -1.85
N GLU A 408 -0.84 -12.63 -0.81
CA GLU A 408 -1.90 -11.64 -0.73
C GLU A 408 -1.47 -10.20 -1.11
N ARG A 409 -0.29 -10.03 -1.70
CA ARG A 409 0.25 -8.72 -2.06
C ARG A 409 0.24 -8.46 -3.56
N VAL A 410 0.34 -7.18 -3.90
CA VAL A 410 0.74 -6.72 -5.23
C VAL A 410 2.20 -6.27 -5.16
N PHE A 411 3.03 -6.82 -6.04
CA PHE A 411 4.42 -6.42 -6.17
C PHE A 411 4.65 -5.57 -7.39
N CYS A 412 5.46 -4.51 -7.25
CA CYS A 412 6.01 -3.78 -8.39
C CYS A 412 7.23 -4.55 -8.88
N VAL A 413 7.19 -5.05 -10.12
CA VAL A 413 8.25 -5.92 -10.66
C VAL A 413 8.95 -5.24 -11.82
N LYS A 414 10.28 -5.12 -11.71
CA LYS A 414 11.16 -4.73 -12.82
C LYS A 414 11.49 -5.98 -13.63
N PRO A 415 11.03 -6.06 -14.91
CA PRO A 415 11.30 -7.20 -15.78
C PRO A 415 12.74 -7.18 -16.30
N MET A 416 13.15 -8.27 -16.93
CA MET A 416 14.33 -8.26 -17.80
C MET A 416 14.05 -7.42 -19.06
N PHE A 417 15.02 -6.60 -19.47
CA PHE A 417 14.89 -5.78 -20.69
C PHE A 417 15.35 -6.54 -21.93
N ASP A 418 14.79 -7.70 -22.16
CA ASP A 418 15.06 -8.57 -23.31
C ASP A 418 14.06 -8.37 -24.47
N ASN A 419 12.97 -7.68 -24.21
CA ASN A 419 11.91 -7.41 -25.17
C ASN A 419 11.93 -5.94 -25.63
N PRO A 420 12.05 -5.67 -26.95
CA PRO A 420 12.04 -4.32 -27.50
C PRO A 420 10.83 -3.46 -27.07
N ARG A 421 9.65 -4.06 -26.91
CA ARG A 421 8.44 -3.36 -26.46
C ARG A 421 8.59 -2.88 -25.02
N ILE A 422 9.10 -3.71 -24.11
CA ILE A 422 9.33 -3.33 -22.71
C ILE A 422 10.32 -2.17 -22.64
N ILE A 423 11.40 -2.24 -23.44
CA ILE A 423 12.42 -1.18 -23.50
C ILE A 423 11.80 0.14 -24.01
N ARG A 424 11.06 0.10 -25.12
CA ARG A 424 10.44 1.28 -25.74
C ARG A 424 9.38 1.93 -24.82
N GLN A 425 8.66 1.12 -24.11
CA GLN A 425 7.62 1.58 -23.18
C GLN A 425 8.17 1.90 -21.79
N SER A 426 9.46 1.74 -21.51
CA SER A 426 10.05 1.86 -20.16
C SER A 426 9.24 1.07 -19.13
N GLY A 427 8.88 -0.17 -19.51
CA GLY A 427 7.85 -0.95 -18.89
C GLY A 427 8.28 -1.62 -17.58
N ALA A 428 7.34 -1.71 -16.65
CA ALA A 428 7.37 -2.55 -15.46
C ALA A 428 5.97 -3.14 -15.24
N PHE A 429 5.80 -3.96 -14.22
CA PHE A 429 4.51 -4.61 -13.97
C PHE A 429 4.11 -4.56 -12.50
N PHE A 430 2.83 -4.37 -12.24
CA PHE A 430 2.24 -4.81 -10.99
C PHE A 430 1.83 -6.28 -11.15
N LEU A 431 2.44 -7.16 -10.38
CA LEU A 431 2.10 -8.57 -10.29
C LEU A 431 1.13 -8.76 -9.13
N TYR A 432 -0.06 -9.24 -9.44
CA TYR A 432 -1.14 -9.40 -8.47
C TYR A 432 -1.15 -10.81 -7.86
N GLY A 433 -1.09 -10.87 -6.53
CA GLY A 433 -1.48 -12.04 -5.76
C GLY A 433 -3.01 -12.18 -5.69
N ILE A 434 -3.48 -12.82 -4.65
CA ILE A 434 -4.91 -13.09 -4.41
C ILE A 434 -5.37 -12.43 -3.10
N ASN A 435 -6.67 -12.28 -2.91
CA ASN A 435 -7.26 -11.91 -1.62
C ASN A 435 -8.00 -13.13 -1.05
N GLY A 436 -7.26 -13.97 -0.33
CA GLY A 436 -7.74 -15.22 0.26
C GLY A 436 -7.92 -16.34 -0.74
N ASN A 437 -8.62 -16.14 -1.84
CA ASN A 437 -8.85 -17.13 -2.88
C ASN A 437 -8.52 -16.60 -4.28
N LYS A 438 -8.27 -17.51 -5.21
CA LYS A 438 -7.79 -17.20 -6.56
C LYS A 438 -8.75 -16.32 -7.37
N SER A 439 -10.05 -16.37 -7.10
CA SER A 439 -11.04 -15.57 -7.83
C SER A 439 -10.99 -14.07 -7.49
N LYS A 440 -10.34 -13.70 -6.40
CA LYS A 440 -10.25 -12.31 -5.91
C LYS A 440 -8.83 -11.80 -6.04
N PRO A 441 -8.58 -10.68 -6.76
CA PRO A 441 -7.24 -10.08 -6.82
C PRO A 441 -6.84 -9.49 -5.46
N ALA A 442 -5.55 -9.53 -5.15
CA ALA A 442 -4.98 -8.78 -4.04
C ALA A 442 -5.30 -7.28 -4.18
N GLN A 443 -5.40 -6.59 -3.05
CA GLN A 443 -5.63 -5.15 -3.05
C GLN A 443 -4.35 -4.38 -3.39
N LEU A 444 -4.49 -3.36 -4.25
CA LEU A 444 -3.39 -2.46 -4.59
C LEU A 444 -3.17 -1.46 -3.45
N ASN A 445 -2.08 -1.63 -2.70
CA ASN A 445 -1.76 -0.84 -1.52
C ASN A 445 -0.71 0.27 -1.78
N PHE A 446 -0.42 0.58 -3.04
CA PHE A 446 0.45 1.70 -3.39
C PHE A 446 -0.32 3.01 -3.37
N ARG A 447 0.33 4.08 -2.93
CA ARG A 447 -0.22 5.43 -3.10
C ARG A 447 -0.32 5.77 -4.57
N TYR A 448 -1.40 6.39 -4.99
CA TYR A 448 -1.51 6.89 -6.36
C TYR A 448 -2.36 8.14 -6.44
N LYS A 449 -2.10 8.91 -7.50
CA LYS A 449 -2.94 10.04 -7.94
C LYS A 449 -3.54 9.73 -9.30
N VAL A 450 -4.70 10.31 -9.56
CA VAL A 450 -5.43 10.13 -10.83
C VAL A 450 -5.61 11.47 -11.52
N TYR A 451 -5.29 11.49 -12.79
CA TYR A 451 -5.53 12.64 -13.67
C TYR A 451 -6.51 12.24 -14.77
N ILE A 452 -7.55 13.05 -14.96
CA ILE A 452 -8.53 12.82 -16.03
C ILE A 452 -8.03 13.42 -17.35
N ILE A 453 -8.12 12.64 -18.39
CA ILE A 453 -7.87 13.07 -19.77
C ILE A 453 -9.21 13.19 -20.47
N ASN A 454 -9.69 14.44 -20.64
CA ASN A 454 -10.95 14.66 -21.32
C ASN A 454 -10.84 14.23 -22.80
N LYS A 455 -11.86 13.53 -23.31
CA LYS A 455 -11.91 13.04 -24.70
C LYS A 455 -11.65 14.15 -25.72
N ALA A 456 -12.17 15.35 -25.48
CA ALA A 456 -11.99 16.50 -26.40
C ALA A 456 -10.51 16.95 -26.53
N GLN A 457 -9.63 16.56 -25.61
CA GLN A 457 -8.22 16.91 -25.64
C GLN A 457 -7.32 15.80 -26.19
N LYS A 458 -7.80 14.57 -26.29
CA LYS A 458 -7.00 13.39 -26.63
C LYS A 458 -6.31 13.52 -27.99
N GLN A 459 -7.04 13.94 -29.02
CA GLN A 459 -6.48 14.12 -30.35
C GLN A 459 -5.35 15.17 -30.38
N LYS A 460 -5.53 16.30 -29.66
CA LYS A 460 -4.50 17.30 -29.48
C LYS A 460 -3.26 16.76 -28.81
N ILE A 461 -3.46 16.00 -27.72
CA ILE A 461 -2.38 15.39 -26.93
C ILE A 461 -1.62 14.38 -27.81
N ARG A 462 -2.32 13.53 -28.57
CA ARG A 462 -1.68 12.57 -29.49
C ARG A 462 -0.78 13.25 -30.51
N LYS A 463 -1.25 14.34 -31.16
CA LYS A 463 -0.41 15.13 -32.08
C LYS A 463 0.83 15.70 -31.39
N GLN A 464 0.73 16.12 -30.12
CA GLN A 464 1.88 16.60 -29.36
C GLN A 464 2.86 15.45 -29.02
N LEU A 465 2.37 14.26 -28.71
CA LEU A 465 3.18 13.06 -28.44
C LEU A 465 3.91 12.60 -29.72
N GLU A 466 3.23 12.58 -30.86
CA GLU A 466 3.82 12.26 -32.17
C GLU A 466 4.97 13.20 -32.51
N ALA A 467 4.80 14.51 -32.25
CA ALA A 467 5.86 15.50 -32.48
C ALA A 467 7.10 15.28 -31.59
N LEU A 468 6.94 14.55 -30.47
CA LEU A 468 8.02 14.13 -29.56
C LEU A 468 8.52 12.69 -29.83
N GLY A 469 8.06 12.07 -30.93
CA GLY A 469 8.44 10.71 -31.32
C GLY A 469 7.78 9.61 -30.44
N ILE A 470 6.64 9.91 -29.82
CA ILE A 470 5.85 8.92 -29.06
C ILE A 470 4.58 8.62 -29.86
N ASP A 471 4.63 7.57 -30.62
CA ASP A 471 3.57 7.10 -31.51
C ASP A 471 3.45 5.56 -31.49
N LYS A 472 2.51 5.02 -32.25
CA LYS A 472 2.28 3.59 -32.35
C LYS A 472 3.51 2.83 -32.81
N SER A 473 4.25 3.34 -33.81
CA SER A 473 5.41 2.66 -34.40
C SER A 473 6.63 2.64 -33.45
N THR A 474 6.77 3.68 -32.62
CA THR A 474 7.86 3.77 -31.65
C THR A 474 7.61 2.95 -30.40
N LEU A 475 6.35 2.83 -29.97
CA LEU A 475 5.96 2.06 -28.78
C LEU A 475 5.72 0.58 -29.03
N PHE A 476 5.36 0.22 -30.28
CA PHE A 476 5.10 -1.16 -30.73
C PHE A 476 5.99 -1.45 -31.94
N PRO A 477 7.24 -1.86 -31.72
CA PRO A 477 8.24 -2.02 -32.78
C PRO A 477 8.05 -3.27 -33.64
N GLU A 478 6.99 -4.05 -33.38
CA GLU A 478 6.65 -5.22 -34.19
C GLU A 478 6.22 -4.82 -35.59
N VAL A 479 6.63 -5.59 -36.61
CA VAL A 479 6.44 -5.27 -38.02
C VAL A 479 4.97 -5.01 -38.37
N GLU A 480 4.05 -5.77 -37.76
CA GLU A 480 2.61 -5.63 -37.98
C GLU A 480 2.12 -4.22 -37.56
N HIS A 481 2.52 -3.75 -36.40
CA HIS A 481 2.12 -2.45 -35.86
C HIS A 481 2.77 -1.29 -36.62
N VAL A 482 4.03 -1.45 -37.01
CA VAL A 482 4.73 -0.45 -37.85
C VAL A 482 4.06 -0.37 -39.25
N ALA A 483 3.73 -1.51 -39.84
CA ALA A 483 3.02 -1.55 -41.13
C ALA A 483 1.63 -0.90 -41.05
N GLU A 484 0.89 -1.16 -39.98
CA GLU A 484 -0.41 -0.55 -39.73
C GLU A 484 -0.27 0.99 -39.56
N HIS A 485 0.68 1.46 -38.78
CA HIS A 485 0.96 2.87 -38.62
C HIS A 485 1.31 3.56 -39.96
N ILE A 486 2.15 2.93 -40.79
CA ILE A 486 2.49 3.43 -42.11
C ILE A 486 1.24 3.50 -43.00
N LYS A 487 0.40 2.46 -42.99
CA LYS A 487 -0.84 2.46 -43.74
C LYS A 487 -1.76 3.61 -43.32
N ASP A 488 -1.98 3.80 -42.02
CA ASP A 488 -2.83 4.86 -41.46
C ASP A 488 -2.33 6.25 -41.87
N LYS A 489 -1.02 6.46 -41.86
CA LYS A 489 -0.38 7.74 -42.29
C LYS A 489 -0.70 8.13 -43.72
N TYR A 490 -0.89 7.15 -44.60
CA TYR A 490 -1.17 7.40 -46.04
C TYR A 490 -2.65 7.23 -46.42
N HIS A 491 -3.49 6.74 -45.52
CA HIS A 491 -4.94 6.60 -45.73
C HIS A 491 -5.77 7.78 -45.22
N LEU A 492 -5.22 8.64 -44.38
CA LEU A 492 -5.91 9.84 -43.91
C LEU A 492 -6.01 10.85 -45.04
N PRO A 493 -7.19 11.37 -45.37
CA PRO A 493 -7.30 12.50 -46.25
C PRO A 493 -6.52 13.69 -45.68
N LYS A 494 -5.67 14.30 -46.48
CA LYS A 494 -4.85 15.46 -46.13
C LYS A 494 -5.71 16.65 -45.75
#